data_0ac514efaf05d51a5ad5e1f0e021475d
#
_entry.id   0ac514efaf05d51a5ad5e1f0e021475d
#
_cell.length_a   1.000
_cell.length_b   1.000
_cell.length_c   1.000
_cell.angle_alpha   90.00
_cell.angle_beta   90.00
_cell.angle_gamma   90.00
#
_symmetry.space_group_name_H-M   'P 1'
#
loop_
_entity.id
_entity.type
_entity.pdbx_description
1 polymer ?
#
loop_
_entity_poly.entity_id
_entity_poly.type
_entity_poly.pdbx_seq_one_letter_code
_entity_poly.pdbx_strand_id
1 'polypeptide(L)'
;MKKTSETNEYGQNISVKNANLWYGDFQALKNVSVEIPEKQVTAFIGPSGCGKSTFLKCFNRMNDLIDGCRITGEFLIGNTDIYGKIDVNELRKNVGMVFQKPNPFPMSVYDNVAYGPRTFGITKRAALDEIVEKSLRQAAMWDELKDRLTKSALGLSGGQQQRLCIARSLAATPKILLMDEPTSALDPISTGKIEELIDDLKEKVTIVIVTHNMQQATRIADKTAFFLLGELVEFGDTEDIFTSPKDERTERYITGRFG
;
A
#
# COMPACT_ATOMS: atom_id res chain seq x y z
N MET A 1 -24.00 -25.29 19.63
CA MET A 1 -23.25 -25.51 18.38
C MET A 1 -22.35 -24.30 18.13
N LYS A 2 -21.04 -24.42 18.40
CA LYS A 2 -20.06 -23.39 18.05
C LYS A 2 -19.89 -23.42 16.53
N LYS A 3 -20.26 -22.31 15.85
CA LYS A 3 -19.85 -22.10 14.46
C LYS A 3 -18.33 -21.98 14.47
N THR A 4 -17.66 -22.98 13.94
CA THR A 4 -16.25 -22.87 13.52
C THR A 4 -16.20 -21.76 12.47
N SER A 5 -15.69 -20.60 12.82
CA SER A 5 -15.26 -19.61 11.85
C SER A 5 -14.11 -20.26 11.07
N GLU A 6 -14.35 -20.60 9.82
CA GLU A 6 -13.27 -20.82 8.87
C GLU A 6 -12.43 -19.56 8.89
N THR A 7 -11.25 -19.65 9.46
CA THR A 7 -10.26 -18.56 9.39
C THR A 7 -9.85 -18.46 7.93
N ASN A 8 -10.36 -17.45 7.21
CA ASN A 8 -9.90 -17.12 5.88
C ASN A 8 -8.39 -16.82 5.99
N GLU A 9 -7.59 -17.76 5.53
CA GLU A 9 -6.14 -17.59 5.54
C GLU A 9 -5.75 -16.76 4.32
N TYR A 10 -5.64 -15.45 4.53
CA TYR A 10 -5.16 -14.53 3.48
C TYR A 10 -3.74 -14.94 3.06
N GLY A 11 -3.55 -15.15 1.76
CA GLY A 11 -2.21 -15.25 1.16
C GLY A 11 -1.51 -13.89 1.13
N GLN A 12 -0.41 -13.83 0.42
CA GLN A 12 0.33 -12.58 0.20
C GLN A 12 0.36 -12.17 -1.27
N ASN A 13 -0.01 -13.06 -2.19
CA ASN A 13 -0.21 -12.74 -3.61
C ASN A 13 -1.60 -12.14 -3.86
N ILE A 14 -1.71 -11.30 -4.88
CA ILE A 14 -2.97 -10.69 -5.31
C ILE A 14 -3.23 -11.10 -6.76
N SER A 15 -4.42 -11.67 -7.02
CA SER A 15 -4.90 -11.99 -8.36
C SER A 15 -6.14 -11.16 -8.67
N VAL A 16 -6.14 -10.47 -9.81
CA VAL A 16 -7.28 -9.69 -10.29
C VAL A 16 -7.61 -10.08 -11.70
N LYS A 17 -8.92 -10.31 -11.97
CA LYS A 17 -9.41 -10.62 -13.32
C LYS A 17 -10.58 -9.73 -13.70
N ASN A 18 -10.45 -9.09 -14.87
CA ASN A 18 -11.50 -8.29 -15.51
C ASN A 18 -12.07 -7.19 -14.58
N ALA A 19 -11.24 -6.55 -13.78
CA ALA A 19 -11.65 -5.51 -12.86
C ALA A 19 -12.15 -4.27 -13.61
N ASN A 20 -13.35 -3.85 -13.28
CA ASN A 20 -13.93 -2.59 -13.73
C ASN A 20 -14.42 -1.80 -12.53
N LEU A 21 -14.28 -0.47 -12.57
CA LEU A 21 -14.75 0.41 -11.51
C LEU A 21 -15.35 1.68 -12.10
N TRP A 22 -16.49 2.09 -11.52
CA TRP A 22 -17.17 3.35 -11.85
C TRP A 22 -17.39 4.20 -10.61
N TYR A 23 -17.28 5.50 -10.79
CA TYR A 23 -17.75 6.53 -9.86
C TYR A 23 -18.95 7.23 -10.53
N GLY A 24 -20.18 6.88 -10.12
CA GLY A 24 -21.37 7.25 -10.87
C GLY A 24 -21.30 6.72 -12.32
N ASP A 25 -21.37 7.61 -13.30
CA ASP A 25 -21.28 7.27 -14.73
C ASP A 25 -19.84 7.21 -15.27
N PHE A 26 -18.87 7.73 -14.54
CA PHE A 26 -17.48 7.75 -14.97
C PHE A 26 -16.78 6.42 -14.70
N GLN A 27 -16.34 5.74 -15.77
CA GLN A 27 -15.56 4.51 -15.66
C GLN A 27 -14.08 4.81 -15.41
N ALA A 28 -13.62 4.58 -14.21
CA ALA A 28 -12.24 4.85 -13.78
C ALA A 28 -11.28 3.68 -14.04
N LEU A 29 -11.77 2.43 -14.05
CA LEU A 29 -10.97 1.24 -14.39
C LEU A 29 -11.70 0.40 -15.44
N LYS A 30 -10.94 -0.10 -16.42
CA LYS A 30 -11.45 -0.81 -17.58
C LYS A 30 -10.73 -2.14 -17.76
N ASN A 31 -11.42 -3.22 -17.43
CA ASN A 31 -10.99 -4.60 -17.69
C ASN A 31 -9.56 -4.91 -17.21
N VAL A 32 -9.18 -4.43 -16.03
CA VAL A 32 -7.83 -4.61 -15.47
C VAL A 32 -7.67 -6.05 -14.99
N SER A 33 -6.62 -6.74 -15.45
CA SER A 33 -6.25 -8.07 -14.99
C SER A 33 -4.76 -8.12 -14.68
N VAL A 34 -4.36 -8.63 -13.49
CA VAL A 34 -2.97 -8.68 -13.05
C VAL A 34 -2.78 -9.74 -11.98
N GLU A 35 -1.60 -10.36 -12.00
CA GLU A 35 -1.11 -11.25 -10.93
C GLU A 35 0.07 -10.57 -10.23
N ILE A 36 -0.12 -10.15 -8.99
CA ILE A 36 0.92 -9.51 -8.17
C ILE A 36 1.55 -10.59 -7.28
N PRO A 37 2.84 -10.87 -7.45
CA PRO A 37 3.51 -11.92 -6.69
C PRO A 37 3.69 -11.51 -5.21
N GLU A 38 3.78 -12.52 -4.34
CA GLU A 38 4.04 -12.30 -2.92
C GLU A 38 5.50 -11.90 -2.65
N LYS A 39 5.71 -11.15 -1.56
CA LYS A 39 7.05 -10.76 -1.07
C LYS A 39 7.93 -10.10 -2.12
N GLN A 40 7.31 -9.26 -2.91
CA GLN A 40 7.93 -8.41 -3.92
C GLN A 40 7.34 -7.01 -3.83
N VAL A 41 8.06 -6.06 -4.41
CA VAL A 41 7.56 -4.69 -4.61
C VAL A 41 7.01 -4.59 -6.02
N THR A 42 5.72 -4.27 -6.14
CA THR A 42 5.08 -3.94 -7.42
C THR A 42 4.79 -2.45 -7.48
N ALA A 43 5.37 -1.74 -8.46
CA ALA A 43 5.10 -0.34 -8.70
C ALA A 43 3.98 -0.14 -9.73
N PHE A 44 3.03 0.73 -9.43
CA PHE A 44 2.05 1.24 -10.39
C PHE A 44 2.50 2.61 -10.87
N ILE A 45 2.81 2.73 -12.17
CA ILE A 45 3.23 3.98 -12.83
C ILE A 45 2.22 4.42 -13.88
N GLY A 46 2.29 5.67 -14.30
CA GLY A 46 1.41 6.25 -15.33
C GLY A 46 1.01 7.69 -15.00
N PRO A 47 0.36 8.40 -15.92
CA PRO A 47 -0.07 9.79 -15.74
C PRO A 47 -1.00 9.99 -14.55
N SER A 48 -1.10 11.23 -14.07
CA SER A 48 -2.09 11.57 -13.03
C SER A 48 -3.52 11.31 -13.52
N GLY A 49 -4.38 10.76 -12.65
CA GLY A 49 -5.76 10.46 -12.99
C GLY A 49 -6.00 9.20 -13.83
N CYS A 50 -4.96 8.40 -14.16
CA CYS A 50 -5.13 7.19 -14.97
C CYS A 50 -5.67 5.96 -14.22
N GLY A 51 -6.03 6.07 -12.92
CA GLY A 51 -6.67 4.99 -12.17
C GLY A 51 -5.79 4.25 -11.15
N LYS A 52 -4.49 4.53 -11.03
CA LYS A 52 -3.55 3.81 -10.13
C LYS A 52 -4.01 3.75 -8.68
N SER A 53 -4.26 4.91 -8.05
CA SER A 53 -4.72 4.99 -6.66
C SER A 53 -6.13 4.42 -6.49
N THR A 54 -6.97 4.50 -7.52
CA THR A 54 -8.28 3.85 -7.53
C THR A 54 -8.11 2.33 -7.49
N PHE A 55 -7.23 1.77 -8.33
CA PHE A 55 -6.96 0.34 -8.36
C PHE A 55 -6.30 -0.15 -7.06
N LEU A 56 -5.31 0.60 -6.54
CA LEU A 56 -4.68 0.30 -5.25
C LEU A 56 -5.72 0.17 -4.13
N LYS A 57 -6.68 1.10 -4.06
CA LYS A 57 -7.74 1.13 -3.03
C LYS A 57 -8.77 0.01 -3.17
N CYS A 58 -8.80 -0.71 -4.29
CA CYS A 58 -9.63 -1.91 -4.41
C CYS A 58 -9.16 -3.02 -3.47
N PHE A 59 -7.85 -3.17 -3.22
CA PHE A 59 -7.29 -4.29 -2.46
C PHE A 59 -7.63 -4.27 -0.97
N ASN A 60 -7.99 -3.10 -0.40
CA ASN A 60 -8.44 -2.98 0.98
C ASN A 60 -9.88 -2.46 1.10
N ARG A 61 -10.62 -2.44 -0.02
CA ARG A 61 -12.02 -2.01 -0.10
C ARG A 61 -12.25 -0.58 0.40
N MET A 62 -11.26 0.31 0.24
CA MET A 62 -11.44 1.73 0.58
C MET A 62 -12.40 2.43 -0.39
N ASN A 63 -12.55 1.93 -1.60
CA ASN A 63 -13.51 2.48 -2.57
C ASN A 63 -14.97 2.26 -2.15
N ASP A 64 -15.26 1.30 -1.27
CA ASP A 64 -16.60 1.07 -0.71
C ASP A 64 -17.10 2.27 0.11
N LEU A 65 -16.20 3.17 0.53
CA LEU A 65 -16.53 4.38 1.29
C LEU A 65 -16.94 5.55 0.39
N ILE A 66 -16.91 5.38 -0.93
CA ILE A 66 -17.23 6.42 -1.91
C ILE A 66 -18.64 6.15 -2.44
N ASP A 67 -19.54 7.09 -2.22
CA ASP A 67 -20.92 6.99 -2.71
C ASP A 67 -20.96 6.85 -4.23
N GLY A 68 -21.78 5.92 -4.71
CA GLY A 68 -21.92 5.64 -6.15
C GLY A 68 -20.72 4.87 -6.76
N CYS A 69 -19.79 4.37 -5.95
CA CYS A 69 -18.73 3.50 -6.44
C CYS A 69 -19.29 2.10 -6.74
N ARG A 70 -19.06 1.62 -7.97
CA ARG A 70 -19.44 0.27 -8.40
C ARG A 70 -18.23 -0.45 -8.95
N ILE A 71 -17.99 -1.67 -8.46
CA ILE A 71 -16.84 -2.51 -8.82
C ILE A 71 -17.36 -3.85 -9.33
N THR A 72 -16.73 -4.37 -10.39
CA THR A 72 -16.96 -5.72 -10.92
C THR A 72 -15.63 -6.38 -11.25
N GLY A 73 -15.63 -7.69 -11.42
CA GLY A 73 -14.44 -8.50 -11.64
C GLY A 73 -14.14 -9.40 -10.42
N GLU A 74 -13.11 -10.19 -10.53
CA GLU A 74 -12.65 -11.08 -9.46
C GLU A 74 -11.41 -10.47 -8.80
N PHE A 75 -11.39 -10.44 -7.47
CA PHE A 75 -10.26 -9.92 -6.68
C PHE A 75 -9.92 -10.94 -5.59
N LEU A 76 -8.82 -11.63 -5.73
CA LEU A 76 -8.36 -12.63 -4.77
C LEU A 76 -7.10 -12.15 -4.04
N ILE A 77 -7.03 -12.39 -2.73
CA ILE A 77 -5.81 -12.33 -1.93
C ILE A 77 -5.55 -13.74 -1.40
N GLY A 78 -4.50 -14.38 -1.91
CA GLY A 78 -4.37 -15.82 -1.81
C GLY A 78 -5.57 -16.50 -2.49
N ASN A 79 -6.34 -17.26 -1.70
CA ASN A 79 -7.55 -17.92 -2.18
C ASN A 79 -8.85 -17.21 -1.72
N THR A 80 -8.72 -16.02 -1.10
CA THR A 80 -9.88 -15.32 -0.55
C THR A 80 -10.38 -14.25 -1.53
N ASP A 81 -11.64 -14.38 -1.99
CA ASP A 81 -12.33 -13.32 -2.72
C ASP A 81 -12.65 -12.17 -1.76
N ILE A 82 -11.96 -11.03 -1.97
CA ILE A 82 -12.08 -9.88 -1.08
C ILE A 82 -13.38 -9.06 -1.29
N TYR A 83 -14.12 -9.31 -2.37
CA TYR A 83 -15.46 -8.75 -2.60
C TYR A 83 -16.58 -9.75 -2.29
N GLY A 84 -16.24 -10.96 -1.86
CA GLY A 84 -17.16 -11.95 -1.37
C GLY A 84 -17.67 -11.66 0.04
N LYS A 85 -18.20 -12.69 0.70
CA LYS A 85 -18.71 -12.56 2.08
C LYS A 85 -17.58 -12.70 3.10
N ILE A 86 -16.89 -11.59 3.39
CA ILE A 86 -15.76 -11.51 4.33
C ILE A 86 -15.98 -10.41 5.39
N ASP A 87 -15.21 -10.48 6.48
CA ASP A 87 -15.07 -9.34 7.41
C ASP A 87 -14.05 -8.33 6.84
N VAL A 88 -14.53 -7.14 6.51
CA VAL A 88 -13.70 -6.05 5.95
C VAL A 88 -12.68 -5.54 6.97
N ASN A 89 -12.93 -5.65 8.28
CA ASN A 89 -11.97 -5.25 9.29
C ASN A 89 -10.79 -6.24 9.33
N GLU A 90 -11.07 -7.54 9.18
CA GLU A 90 -10.02 -8.57 9.09
C GLU A 90 -9.22 -8.41 7.77
N LEU A 91 -9.87 -8.07 6.66
CA LEU A 91 -9.17 -7.69 5.42
C LEU A 91 -8.21 -6.52 5.67
N ARG A 92 -8.71 -5.42 6.24
CA ARG A 92 -7.91 -4.18 6.48
C ARG A 92 -6.80 -4.37 7.51
N LYS A 93 -6.89 -5.35 8.38
CA LYS A 93 -5.79 -5.77 9.25
C LYS A 93 -4.66 -6.44 8.47
N ASN A 94 -5.02 -7.29 7.50
CA ASN A 94 -4.06 -8.00 6.64
C ASN A 94 -3.51 -7.14 5.49
N VAL A 95 -4.25 -6.10 5.06
CA VAL A 95 -3.90 -5.20 3.95
C VAL A 95 -3.78 -3.77 4.49
N GLY A 96 -2.59 -3.44 4.96
CA GLY A 96 -2.27 -2.09 5.46
C GLY A 96 -2.19 -1.07 4.34
N MET A 97 -2.42 0.22 4.68
CA MET A 97 -2.33 1.31 3.70
C MET A 97 -1.62 2.53 4.27
N VAL A 98 -0.73 3.07 3.46
CA VAL A 98 -0.03 4.35 3.67
C VAL A 98 -0.50 5.33 2.60
N PHE A 99 -1.01 6.47 3.01
CA PHE A 99 -1.57 7.49 2.12
C PHE A 99 -0.50 8.47 1.65
N GLN A 100 -0.78 9.16 0.55
CA GLN A 100 0.07 10.18 -0.05
C GLN A 100 0.43 11.30 0.93
N LYS A 101 -0.58 11.83 1.65
CA LYS A 101 -0.35 12.80 2.72
C LYS A 101 -0.21 12.07 4.05
N PRO A 102 0.86 12.34 4.82
CA PRO A 102 0.94 11.83 6.18
C PRO A 102 -0.33 12.17 6.97
N ASN A 103 -0.86 11.19 7.67
CA ASN A 103 -2.10 11.34 8.43
C ASN A 103 -1.97 10.77 9.85
N PRO A 104 -0.96 11.19 10.64
CA PRO A 104 -0.88 10.79 12.03
C PRO A 104 -2.14 11.26 12.78
N PHE A 105 -2.62 10.41 13.69
CA PHE A 105 -3.72 10.83 14.57
C PHE A 105 -3.25 11.92 15.54
N PRO A 106 -4.13 12.82 16.01
CA PRO A 106 -3.81 13.89 16.94
C PRO A 106 -3.59 13.34 18.37
N MET A 107 -2.65 12.44 18.51
CA MET A 107 -2.27 11.75 19.76
C MET A 107 -0.75 11.54 19.81
N SER A 108 -0.26 10.88 20.84
CA SER A 108 1.17 10.63 20.99
C SER A 108 1.74 9.73 19.88
N VAL A 109 3.06 9.73 19.74
CA VAL A 109 3.78 8.77 18.86
C VAL A 109 3.42 7.34 19.25
N TYR A 110 3.49 7.03 20.55
CA TYR A 110 3.12 5.73 21.09
C TYR A 110 1.70 5.32 20.73
N ASP A 111 0.73 6.20 20.98
CA ASP A 111 -0.68 5.88 20.76
C ASP A 111 -1.03 5.75 19.28
N ASN A 112 -0.32 6.46 18.38
CA ASN A 112 -0.45 6.24 16.95
C ASN A 112 -0.11 4.79 16.56
N VAL A 113 1.03 4.28 17.03
CA VAL A 113 1.48 2.91 16.69
C VAL A 113 0.63 1.86 17.41
N ALA A 114 0.31 2.09 18.67
CA ALA A 114 -0.50 1.17 19.50
C ALA A 114 -1.99 1.14 19.11
N TYR A 115 -2.47 2.06 18.25
CA TYR A 115 -3.89 2.20 17.92
C TYR A 115 -4.48 0.93 17.32
N GLY A 116 -3.87 0.44 16.22
CA GLY A 116 -4.32 -0.80 15.56
C GLY A 116 -4.32 -2.01 16.49
N PRO A 117 -3.20 -2.35 17.14
CA PRO A 117 -3.14 -3.45 18.12
C PRO A 117 -4.20 -3.39 19.20
N ARG A 118 -4.47 -2.20 19.76
CA ARG A 118 -5.55 -2.02 20.74
C ARG A 118 -6.93 -2.30 20.16
N THR A 119 -7.20 -1.82 18.96
CA THR A 119 -8.47 -2.05 18.24
C THR A 119 -8.68 -3.55 17.99
N PHE A 120 -7.59 -4.31 17.78
CA PHE A 120 -7.62 -5.76 17.63
C PHE A 120 -7.56 -6.53 18.95
N GLY A 121 -7.77 -5.87 20.09
CA GLY A 121 -7.95 -6.50 21.39
C GLY A 121 -6.67 -6.71 22.20
N ILE A 122 -5.52 -6.19 21.79
CA ILE A 122 -4.28 -6.24 22.58
C ILE A 122 -4.33 -5.13 23.62
N THR A 123 -4.58 -5.50 24.90
CA THR A 123 -4.73 -4.56 26.03
C THR A 123 -3.56 -4.56 27.01
N LYS A 124 -2.76 -5.64 27.04
CA LYS A 124 -1.61 -5.76 27.93
C LYS A 124 -0.52 -4.76 27.57
N ARG A 125 -0.13 -3.90 28.51
CA ARG A 125 0.85 -2.83 28.32
C ARG A 125 2.18 -3.37 27.80
N ALA A 126 2.73 -4.42 28.41
CA ALA A 126 4.00 -5.00 27.97
C ALA A 126 3.97 -5.49 26.51
N ALA A 127 2.87 -6.13 26.07
CA ALA A 127 2.73 -6.54 24.67
C ALA A 127 2.64 -5.35 23.70
N LEU A 128 1.96 -4.27 24.10
CA LEU A 128 1.92 -3.04 23.32
C LEU A 128 3.29 -2.37 23.23
N ASP A 129 4.05 -2.36 24.32
CA ASP A 129 5.40 -1.77 24.34
C ASP A 129 6.33 -2.51 23.37
N GLU A 130 6.29 -3.84 23.34
CA GLU A 130 7.05 -4.66 22.37
C GLU A 130 6.64 -4.39 20.93
N ILE A 131 5.33 -4.30 20.66
CA ILE A 131 4.82 -4.01 19.30
C ILE A 131 5.24 -2.61 18.87
N VAL A 132 5.11 -1.62 19.74
CA VAL A 132 5.48 -0.22 19.43
C VAL A 132 6.98 -0.12 19.15
N GLU A 133 7.82 -0.66 19.99
CA GLU A 133 9.27 -0.68 19.77
C GLU A 133 9.62 -1.38 18.45
N LYS A 134 9.12 -2.60 18.24
CA LYS A 134 9.35 -3.37 17.01
C LYS A 134 8.95 -2.58 15.76
N SER A 135 7.75 -1.99 15.77
CA SER A 135 7.23 -1.27 14.60
C SER A 135 8.01 0.02 14.31
N LEU A 136 8.43 0.75 15.37
CA LEU A 136 9.28 1.93 15.21
C LEU A 136 10.70 1.56 14.75
N ARG A 137 11.25 0.42 15.18
CA ARG A 137 12.54 -0.09 14.66
C ARG A 137 12.41 -0.47 13.20
N GLN A 138 11.35 -1.18 12.80
CA GLN A 138 11.10 -1.52 11.41
C GLN A 138 10.95 -0.28 10.52
N ALA A 139 10.41 0.82 11.04
CA ALA A 139 10.28 2.09 10.33
C ALA A 139 11.52 3.00 10.45
N ALA A 140 12.65 2.49 10.97
CA ALA A 140 13.89 3.22 11.23
C ALA A 140 13.68 4.52 12.05
N MET A 141 12.78 4.47 13.06
CA MET A 141 12.40 5.64 13.87
C MET A 141 12.70 5.49 15.37
N TRP A 142 13.05 4.29 15.83
CA TRP A 142 13.21 4.04 17.25
C TRP A 142 14.22 4.96 17.90
N ASP A 143 15.41 5.07 17.33
CA ASP A 143 16.49 5.88 17.92
C ASP A 143 16.20 7.39 17.88
N GLU A 144 15.37 7.83 16.94
CA GLU A 144 14.92 9.23 16.87
C GLU A 144 13.81 9.55 17.89
N LEU A 145 12.99 8.55 18.27
CA LEU A 145 11.74 8.80 18.99
C LEU A 145 11.60 8.10 20.35
N LYS A 146 12.50 7.17 20.73
CA LYS A 146 12.39 6.40 21.99
C LYS A 146 12.20 7.27 23.24
N ASP A 147 12.82 8.46 23.28
CA ASP A 147 12.71 9.41 24.39
C ASP A 147 11.54 10.39 24.24
N ARG A 148 10.76 10.28 23.17
CA ARG A 148 9.67 11.19 22.79
C ARG A 148 8.36 10.47 22.52
N LEU A 149 8.20 9.23 22.91
CA LEU A 149 7.02 8.39 22.63
C LEU A 149 5.69 9.01 23.12
N THR A 150 5.74 9.76 24.21
CA THR A 150 4.56 10.45 24.79
C THR A 150 4.28 11.82 24.16
N LYS A 151 5.14 12.31 23.28
CA LYS A 151 4.93 13.61 22.62
C LYS A 151 3.95 13.47 21.44
N SER A 152 3.29 14.59 21.11
CA SER A 152 2.35 14.63 20.00
C SER A 152 3.04 14.28 18.68
N ALA A 153 2.42 13.39 17.89
CA ALA A 153 2.87 13.03 16.55
C ALA A 153 2.78 14.18 15.54
N LEU A 154 1.90 15.16 15.79
CA LEU A 154 1.74 16.32 14.90
C LEU A 154 2.96 17.28 14.92
N GLY A 155 3.81 17.20 15.93
CA GLY A 155 5.05 17.98 16.02
C GLY A 155 6.25 17.36 15.27
N LEU A 156 6.08 16.25 14.60
CA LEU A 156 7.10 15.60 13.79
C LEU A 156 7.23 16.27 12.41
N SER A 157 8.42 16.17 11.77
CA SER A 157 8.59 16.57 10.37
C SER A 157 7.74 15.73 9.42
N GLY A 158 7.47 16.20 8.21
CA GLY A 158 6.67 15.47 7.22
C GLY A 158 7.19 14.05 6.95
N GLY A 159 8.51 13.88 6.77
CA GLY A 159 9.13 12.58 6.59
C GLY A 159 9.03 11.68 7.84
N GLN A 160 9.15 12.25 9.04
CA GLN A 160 8.92 11.51 10.29
C GLN A 160 7.45 11.10 10.43
N GLN A 161 6.51 11.99 10.11
CA GLN A 161 5.08 11.65 10.13
C GLN A 161 4.75 10.52 9.15
N GLN A 162 5.33 10.53 7.96
CA GLN A 162 5.12 9.47 6.97
C GLN A 162 5.67 8.12 7.46
N ARG A 163 6.91 8.10 7.99
CA ARG A 163 7.47 6.87 8.57
C ARG A 163 6.68 6.40 9.80
N LEU A 164 6.11 7.32 10.59
CA LEU A 164 5.21 6.96 11.68
C LEU A 164 3.92 6.30 11.16
N CYS A 165 3.34 6.78 10.06
CA CYS A 165 2.19 6.14 9.42
C CYS A 165 2.52 4.74 8.90
N ILE A 166 3.75 4.53 8.40
CA ILE A 166 4.24 3.19 8.03
C ILE A 166 4.35 2.32 9.29
N ALA A 167 5.01 2.80 10.37
CA ALA A 167 5.11 2.07 11.63
C ALA A 167 3.73 1.68 12.19
N ARG A 168 2.76 2.59 12.13
CA ARG A 168 1.36 2.34 12.53
C ARG A 168 0.74 1.20 11.72
N SER A 169 0.96 1.17 10.41
CA SER A 169 0.47 0.10 9.55
C SER A 169 1.16 -1.23 9.87
N LEU A 170 2.47 -1.24 10.08
CA LEU A 170 3.25 -2.43 10.42
C LEU A 170 2.89 -3.03 11.79
N ALA A 171 2.41 -2.21 12.73
CA ALA A 171 1.98 -2.65 14.05
C ALA A 171 0.80 -3.64 14.01
N ALA A 172 0.01 -3.62 12.95
CA ALA A 172 -1.04 -4.61 12.69
C ALA A 172 -0.50 -5.93 12.09
N THR A 173 0.82 -6.02 11.81
CA THR A 173 1.46 -7.16 11.14
C THR A 173 0.77 -7.55 9.82
N PRO A 174 0.61 -6.59 8.88
CA PRO A 174 -0.09 -6.87 7.63
C PRO A 174 0.71 -7.84 6.75
N LYS A 175 0.03 -8.59 5.91
CA LYS A 175 0.63 -9.44 4.88
C LYS A 175 0.93 -8.66 3.59
N ILE A 176 0.16 -7.60 3.35
CA ILE A 176 0.28 -6.72 2.19
C ILE A 176 0.32 -5.27 2.68
N LEU A 177 1.20 -4.46 2.11
CA LEU A 177 1.30 -3.03 2.39
C LEU A 177 1.10 -2.23 1.11
N LEU A 178 0.03 -1.46 1.09
CA LEU A 178 -0.31 -0.55 -0.01
C LEU A 178 0.27 0.83 0.30
N MET A 179 0.93 1.44 -0.68
CA MET A 179 1.53 2.77 -0.54
C MET A 179 1.09 3.67 -1.70
N ASP A 180 0.30 4.70 -1.42
CA ASP A 180 -0.18 5.66 -2.41
C ASP A 180 0.74 6.89 -2.40
N GLU A 181 1.68 6.97 -3.34
CA GLU A 181 2.67 8.05 -3.50
C GLU A 181 3.37 8.47 -2.18
N PRO A 182 3.96 7.55 -1.39
CA PRO A 182 4.37 7.81 -0.01
C PRO A 182 5.49 8.83 0.14
N THR A 183 6.16 9.21 -0.95
CA THR A 183 7.33 10.11 -0.94
C THR A 183 7.10 11.42 -1.69
N SER A 184 5.92 11.63 -2.29
CA SER A 184 5.65 12.73 -3.21
C SER A 184 5.83 14.15 -2.61
N ALA A 185 5.70 14.28 -1.28
CA ALA A 185 5.83 15.56 -0.57
C ALA A 185 7.06 15.61 0.34
N LEU A 186 8.04 14.71 0.14
CA LEU A 186 9.21 14.59 1.01
C LEU A 186 10.49 15.08 0.33
N ASP A 187 11.44 15.52 1.15
CA ASP A 187 12.79 15.84 0.73
C ASP A 187 13.57 14.56 0.33
N PRO A 188 14.68 14.69 -0.44
CA PRO A 188 15.44 13.54 -0.93
C PRO A 188 15.98 12.63 0.18
N ILE A 189 16.35 13.17 1.34
CA ILE A 189 16.89 12.38 2.46
C ILE A 189 15.77 11.53 3.07
N SER A 190 14.60 12.14 3.31
CA SER A 190 13.43 11.42 3.81
C SER A 190 12.92 10.37 2.81
N THR A 191 13.00 10.66 1.51
CA THR A 191 12.67 9.71 0.44
C THR A 191 13.60 8.50 0.48
N GLY A 192 14.93 8.71 0.56
CA GLY A 192 15.90 7.63 0.66
C GLY A 192 15.64 6.69 1.84
N LYS A 193 15.32 7.26 3.03
CA LYS A 193 14.96 6.44 4.22
C LYS A 193 13.71 5.58 4.02
N ILE A 194 12.75 6.04 3.22
CA ILE A 194 11.55 5.23 2.90
C ILE A 194 11.89 4.16 1.86
N GLU A 195 12.76 4.45 0.89
CA GLU A 195 13.21 3.46 -0.10
C GLU A 195 14.01 2.33 0.57
N GLU A 196 14.94 2.66 1.47
CA GLU A 196 15.67 1.68 2.30
C GLU A 196 14.70 0.82 3.13
N LEU A 197 13.69 1.46 3.74
CA LEU A 197 12.67 0.76 4.51
C LEU A 197 11.85 -0.20 3.64
N ILE A 198 11.50 0.17 2.41
CA ILE A 198 10.76 -0.70 1.47
C ILE A 198 11.61 -1.93 1.13
N ASP A 199 12.90 -1.75 0.89
CA ASP A 199 13.83 -2.85 0.60
C ASP A 199 13.96 -3.83 1.77
N ASP A 200 14.05 -3.32 2.99
CA ASP A 200 14.08 -4.15 4.22
C ASP A 200 12.76 -4.93 4.47
N LEU A 201 11.64 -4.40 3.99
CA LEU A 201 10.31 -4.98 4.23
C LEU A 201 9.90 -6.01 3.19
N LYS A 202 10.37 -5.93 1.94
CA LYS A 202 9.87 -6.76 0.82
C LYS A 202 9.99 -8.26 1.06
N GLU A 203 11.02 -8.70 1.79
CA GLU A 203 11.21 -10.12 2.16
C GLU A 203 10.09 -10.68 3.07
N LYS A 204 9.34 -9.80 3.73
CA LYS A 204 8.34 -10.16 4.77
C LYS A 204 6.91 -9.85 4.35
N VAL A 205 6.74 -8.79 3.55
CA VAL A 205 5.44 -8.20 3.22
C VAL A 205 5.39 -7.93 1.73
N THR A 206 4.30 -8.28 1.08
CA THR A 206 4.05 -7.88 -0.31
C THR A 206 3.76 -6.38 -0.34
N ILE A 207 4.46 -5.64 -1.19
CA ILE A 207 4.32 -4.18 -1.27
C ILE A 207 3.78 -3.79 -2.63
N VAL A 208 2.71 -2.99 -2.64
CA VAL A 208 2.20 -2.36 -3.86
C VAL A 208 2.29 -0.85 -3.69
N ILE A 209 3.08 -0.20 -4.53
CA ILE A 209 3.33 1.23 -4.44
C ILE A 209 2.87 1.97 -5.70
N VAL A 210 2.11 3.03 -5.53
CA VAL A 210 1.85 4.00 -6.59
C VAL A 210 2.94 5.06 -6.54
N THR A 211 3.56 5.34 -7.67
CA THR A 211 4.51 6.45 -7.79
C THR A 211 4.43 7.08 -9.18
N HIS A 212 4.63 8.38 -9.25
CA HIS A 212 4.84 9.12 -10.50
C HIS A 212 6.33 9.33 -10.80
N ASN A 213 7.22 8.93 -9.88
CA ASN A 213 8.67 9.01 -10.05
C ASN A 213 9.21 7.71 -10.62
N MET A 214 9.53 7.72 -11.93
CA MET A 214 10.05 6.55 -12.65
C MET A 214 11.40 6.08 -12.08
N GLN A 215 12.28 7.02 -11.66
CA GLN A 215 13.56 6.67 -11.07
C GLN A 215 13.38 5.96 -9.71
N GLN A 216 12.36 6.32 -8.95
CA GLN A 216 12.00 5.59 -7.73
C GLN A 216 11.54 4.18 -8.07
N ALA A 217 10.62 4.03 -9.03
CA ALA A 217 10.14 2.70 -9.45
C ALA A 217 11.30 1.78 -9.86
N THR A 218 12.26 2.29 -10.66
CA THR A 218 13.43 1.50 -11.09
C THR A 218 14.36 1.10 -9.95
N ARG A 219 14.43 1.87 -8.85
CA ARG A 219 15.30 1.52 -7.70
C ARG A 219 14.70 0.49 -6.77
N ILE A 220 13.37 0.55 -6.56
CA ILE A 220 12.76 -0.21 -5.46
C ILE A 220 11.84 -1.35 -5.91
N ALA A 221 11.32 -1.31 -7.15
CA ALA A 221 10.31 -2.27 -7.58
C ALA A 221 10.91 -3.47 -8.31
N ASP A 222 10.42 -4.66 -7.97
CA ASP A 222 10.71 -5.91 -8.69
C ASP A 222 9.82 -6.02 -9.95
N LYS A 223 8.56 -5.62 -9.84
CA LYS A 223 7.57 -5.60 -10.93
C LYS A 223 7.03 -4.19 -11.13
N THR A 224 6.71 -3.86 -12.38
CA THR A 224 6.10 -2.58 -12.74
C THR A 224 4.85 -2.79 -13.59
N ALA A 225 3.78 -2.06 -13.23
CA ALA A 225 2.51 -2.00 -13.95
C ALA A 225 2.30 -0.59 -14.51
N PHE A 226 2.22 -0.44 -15.82
CA PHE A 226 1.93 0.84 -16.46
C PHE A 226 0.42 0.99 -16.72
N PHE A 227 -0.16 2.05 -16.15
CA PHE A 227 -1.57 2.42 -16.29
C PHE A 227 -1.75 3.62 -17.20
N LEU A 228 -2.77 3.54 -18.08
CA LEU A 228 -3.19 4.64 -18.93
C LEU A 228 -4.72 4.64 -19.11
N LEU A 229 -5.37 5.78 -18.85
CA LEU A 229 -6.81 6.00 -19.07
C LEU A 229 -7.73 4.89 -18.50
N GLY A 230 -7.36 4.36 -17.33
CA GLY A 230 -8.11 3.31 -16.62
C GLY A 230 -7.75 1.89 -17.04
N GLU A 231 -6.82 1.70 -17.95
CA GLU A 231 -6.36 0.39 -18.43
C GLU A 231 -4.98 0.06 -17.87
N LEU A 232 -4.72 -1.22 -17.60
CA LEU A 232 -3.38 -1.76 -17.42
C LEU A 232 -2.81 -2.06 -18.80
N VAL A 233 -1.86 -1.24 -19.22
CA VAL A 233 -1.26 -1.34 -20.56
C VAL A 233 -0.20 -2.42 -20.60
N GLU A 234 0.67 -2.44 -19.61
CA GLU A 234 1.78 -3.39 -19.55
C GLU A 234 2.13 -3.73 -18.09
N PHE A 235 2.52 -4.99 -17.86
CA PHE A 235 2.97 -5.50 -16.57
C PHE A 235 4.11 -6.47 -16.78
N GLY A 236 5.20 -6.31 -16.04
CA GLY A 236 6.39 -7.18 -16.17
C GLY A 236 7.46 -6.88 -15.14
N ASP A 237 8.63 -7.49 -15.35
CA ASP A 237 9.82 -7.15 -14.58
C ASP A 237 10.16 -5.67 -14.78
N THR A 238 10.55 -5.01 -13.70
CA THR A 238 10.83 -3.56 -13.76
C THR A 238 11.93 -3.25 -14.77
N GLU A 239 12.98 -4.05 -14.82
CA GLU A 239 14.07 -3.89 -15.80
C GLU A 239 13.53 -3.95 -17.24
N ASP A 240 12.69 -4.95 -17.57
CA ASP A 240 12.12 -5.10 -18.89
C ASP A 240 11.24 -3.91 -19.26
N ILE A 241 10.35 -3.47 -18.36
CA ILE A 241 9.46 -2.34 -18.60
C ILE A 241 10.24 -1.06 -18.90
N PHE A 242 11.37 -0.81 -18.23
CA PHE A 242 12.13 0.43 -18.40
C PHE A 242 13.20 0.38 -19.51
N THR A 243 13.65 -0.82 -19.92
CA THR A 243 14.71 -0.95 -20.93
C THR A 243 14.20 -1.44 -22.28
N SER A 244 13.15 -2.27 -22.29
CA SER A 244 12.63 -2.92 -23.50
C SER A 244 11.11 -3.14 -23.42
N PRO A 245 10.32 -2.07 -23.26
CA PRO A 245 8.86 -2.18 -23.18
C PRO A 245 8.28 -2.76 -24.47
N LYS A 246 7.23 -3.58 -24.34
CA LYS A 246 6.58 -4.26 -25.46
C LYS A 246 5.47 -3.41 -26.10
N ASP A 247 4.85 -2.52 -25.31
CA ASP A 247 3.78 -1.64 -25.79
C ASP A 247 4.35 -0.24 -26.10
N GLU A 248 4.08 0.28 -27.28
CA GLU A 248 4.54 1.60 -27.73
C GLU A 248 4.08 2.74 -26.80
N ARG A 249 2.92 2.60 -26.14
CA ARG A 249 2.41 3.58 -25.19
C ARG A 249 3.30 3.63 -23.94
N THR A 250 3.82 2.47 -23.50
CA THR A 250 4.78 2.36 -22.39
C THR A 250 6.08 3.04 -22.79
N GLU A 251 6.63 2.76 -23.97
CA GLU A 251 7.86 3.36 -24.48
C GLU A 251 7.76 4.89 -24.53
N ARG A 252 6.67 5.41 -25.09
CA ARG A 252 6.41 6.86 -25.17
C ARG A 252 6.34 7.51 -23.79
N TYR A 253 5.71 6.85 -22.83
CA TYR A 253 5.61 7.36 -21.47
C TYR A 253 6.98 7.43 -20.80
N ILE A 254 7.76 6.35 -20.85
CA ILE A 254 9.08 6.25 -20.22
C ILE A 254 10.08 7.22 -20.84
N THR A 255 10.03 7.41 -22.16
CA THR A 255 10.92 8.34 -22.88
C THR A 255 10.50 9.81 -22.80
N GLY A 256 9.41 10.11 -22.08
CA GLY A 256 8.88 11.48 -21.97
C GLY A 256 8.26 12.04 -23.27
N ARG A 257 7.97 11.20 -24.27
CA ARG A 257 7.34 11.57 -25.54
C ARG A 257 5.81 11.48 -25.46
N PHE A 258 5.27 11.59 -24.27
CA PHE A 258 3.85 11.49 -24.00
C PHE A 258 3.21 12.87 -24.13
N GLY A 259 2.53 13.12 -25.25
CA GLY A 259 1.83 14.36 -25.57
C GLY A 259 0.92 14.17 -26.76
#